data_3b9fb32175de3916b20479dc7456165b
#
_entry.id   3b9fb32175de3916b20479dc7456165b
#
_cell.length_a   1.000
_cell.length_b   1.000
_cell.length_c   1.000
_cell.angle_alpha   90.00
_cell.angle_beta   90.00
_cell.angle_gamma   90.00
#
_symmetry.space_group_name_H-M   'P 1'
#
loop_
_entity.id
_entity.type
_entity.pdbx_description
1 polymer ?
#
loop_
_entity_poly.entity_id
_entity_poly.type
_entity_poly.pdbx_seq_one_letter_code
_entity_poly.pdbx_strand_id
1 'polypeptide(L)'
;AHPKKKHRYVISEYIDYAADMNVLMTYYKCMDDWNDEKKFLKVVYGKLLKKKEKSIALRYEEKTNIILENLASLYMAEKAQSQDLDEVSGYFGKICEAIFEYKNDEWSEILKKIGFYLGKFIYLLDAYEDMNEDEKKDCYNPLIRLKEQKREKFDDYMHDIFVMMMSKAGRAYDRLPIVENSGILDNIIYSGVWQKYN
;
A
#
# COMPACT_ATOMS: atom_id res chain seq x y z
N ALA A 1 -26.54 6.75 15.07
CA ALA A 1 -26.66 5.51 14.29
C ALA A 1 -28.15 5.13 14.23
N HIS A 2 -28.73 5.03 13.03
CA HIS A 2 -30.09 4.58 12.82
C HIS A 2 -30.09 3.09 12.46
N PRO A 3 -30.34 2.16 13.40
CA PRO A 3 -30.17 0.71 13.18
C PRO A 3 -31.24 0.07 12.26
N LYS A 4 -32.16 0.84 11.71
CA LYS A 4 -33.27 0.33 10.87
C LYS A 4 -33.19 0.73 9.38
N LYS A 5 -32.14 1.41 8.92
CA LYS A 5 -32.01 1.70 7.50
C LYS A 5 -31.47 0.46 6.79
N LYS A 6 -32.30 -0.20 6.00
CA LYS A 6 -31.84 -1.26 5.08
C LYS A 6 -30.95 -0.61 4.01
N HIS A 7 -29.68 -0.94 4.00
CA HIS A 7 -28.77 -0.56 2.94
C HIS A 7 -28.80 -1.67 1.86
N ARG A 8 -28.89 -1.26 0.59
CA ARG A 8 -28.68 -2.20 -0.52
C ARG A 8 -27.18 -2.44 -0.64
N TYR A 9 -26.78 -3.68 -0.57
CA TYR A 9 -25.41 -4.10 -0.83
C TYR A 9 -25.33 -4.63 -2.27
N VAL A 10 -24.32 -4.18 -2.99
CA VAL A 10 -23.91 -4.83 -4.24
C VAL A 10 -23.00 -5.98 -3.84
N ILE A 11 -23.40 -7.22 -4.14
CA ILE A 11 -22.55 -8.39 -3.95
C ILE A 11 -21.88 -8.65 -5.29
N SER A 12 -20.56 -8.63 -5.33
CA SER A 12 -19.79 -8.96 -6.52
C SER A 12 -18.50 -9.67 -6.12
N GLU A 13 -17.98 -10.48 -7.02
CA GLU A 13 -16.68 -11.16 -6.83
C GLU A 13 -15.53 -10.19 -6.57
N TYR A 14 -15.60 -8.96 -7.10
CA TYR A 14 -14.60 -7.92 -6.89
C TYR A 14 -14.63 -7.36 -5.46
N ILE A 15 -15.84 -7.22 -4.88
CA ILE A 15 -15.99 -6.77 -3.48
C ILE A 15 -15.48 -7.85 -2.54
N ASP A 16 -15.81 -9.11 -2.81
CA ASP A 16 -15.33 -10.24 -2.01
C ASP A 16 -13.80 -10.34 -2.08
N TYR A 17 -13.23 -10.20 -3.28
CA TYR A 17 -11.78 -10.15 -3.47
C TYR A 17 -11.13 -8.99 -2.70
N ALA A 18 -11.67 -7.78 -2.83
CA ALA A 18 -11.15 -6.61 -2.12
C ALA A 18 -11.21 -6.80 -0.60
N ALA A 19 -12.29 -7.42 -0.08
CA ALA A 19 -12.42 -7.75 1.34
C ALA A 19 -11.38 -8.79 1.77
N ASP A 20 -11.14 -9.82 0.96
CA ASP A 20 -10.12 -10.84 1.21
C ASP A 20 -8.71 -10.23 1.26
N MET A 21 -8.36 -9.36 0.30
CA MET A 21 -7.06 -8.66 0.29
C MET A 21 -6.90 -7.73 1.50
N ASN A 22 -7.96 -7.03 1.90
CA ASN A 22 -7.93 -6.21 3.11
C ASN A 22 -7.69 -7.06 4.38
N VAL A 23 -8.28 -8.25 4.47
CA VAL A 23 -8.05 -9.16 5.60
C VAL A 23 -6.60 -9.63 5.63
N LEU A 24 -6.02 -10.03 4.47
CA LEU A 24 -4.61 -10.44 4.37
C LEU A 24 -3.68 -9.32 4.82
N MET A 25 -3.82 -8.13 4.23
CA MET A 25 -2.94 -6.99 4.55
C MET A 25 -3.07 -6.55 6.00
N THR A 26 -4.30 -6.54 6.55
CA THR A 26 -4.51 -6.22 7.97
C THR A 26 -3.86 -7.25 8.88
N TYR A 27 -3.96 -8.53 8.54
CA TYR A 27 -3.33 -9.60 9.32
C TYR A 27 -1.79 -9.46 9.33
N TYR A 28 -1.18 -9.27 8.17
CA TYR A 28 0.28 -9.14 8.07
C TYR A 28 0.79 -7.87 8.74
N LYS A 29 0.09 -6.75 8.60
CA LYS A 29 0.41 -5.53 9.36
C LYS A 29 0.33 -5.74 10.88
N CYS A 30 -0.69 -6.45 11.37
CA CYS A 30 -0.78 -6.76 12.80
C CYS A 30 0.34 -7.67 13.29
N MET A 31 0.87 -8.56 12.44
CA MET A 31 1.99 -9.43 12.79
C MET A 31 3.32 -8.67 12.80
N ASP A 32 3.51 -7.74 11.90
CA ASP A 32 4.67 -6.85 11.83
C ASP A 32 4.76 -5.95 13.07
N ASP A 33 3.70 -5.21 13.35
CA ASP A 33 3.56 -4.37 14.54
C ASP A 33 3.76 -5.15 15.87
N TRP A 34 3.46 -6.46 15.88
CA TRP A 34 3.71 -7.29 17.03
C TRP A 34 5.21 -7.55 17.26
N ASN A 35 5.94 -7.77 16.20
CA ASN A 35 7.38 -7.99 16.28
C ASN A 35 8.11 -6.74 16.77
N ASP A 36 7.64 -5.56 16.36
CA ASP A 36 8.30 -4.29 16.67
C ASP A 36 7.87 -3.67 18.00
N GLU A 37 6.57 -3.57 18.28
CA GLU A 37 6.06 -2.79 19.42
C GLU A 37 5.32 -3.60 20.49
N LYS A 38 5.12 -4.92 20.30
CA LYS A 38 4.39 -5.83 21.21
C LYS A 38 3.01 -5.30 21.68
N LYS A 39 2.31 -4.59 20.83
CA LYS A 39 0.99 -4.01 21.13
C LYS A 39 -0.07 -5.12 21.31
N PHE A 40 -0.47 -5.39 22.55
CA PHE A 40 -1.38 -6.48 22.93
C PHE A 40 -2.70 -6.51 22.14
N LEU A 41 -3.31 -5.34 21.87
CA LEU A 41 -4.57 -5.28 21.11
C LEU A 41 -4.43 -5.77 19.67
N LYS A 42 -3.30 -5.48 19.01
CA LYS A 42 -3.02 -5.94 17.64
C LYS A 42 -2.87 -7.45 17.56
N VAL A 43 -2.30 -8.09 18.61
CA VAL A 43 -2.21 -9.55 18.70
C VAL A 43 -3.56 -10.22 18.79
N VAL A 44 -4.45 -9.67 19.63
CA VAL A 44 -5.81 -10.21 19.76
C VAL A 44 -6.54 -10.13 18.43
N TYR A 45 -6.41 -9.02 17.73
CA TYR A 45 -7.00 -8.82 16.41
C TYR A 45 -6.39 -9.76 15.35
N GLY A 46 -5.08 -9.90 15.32
CA GLY A 46 -4.39 -10.86 14.45
C GLY A 46 -4.83 -12.31 14.71
N LYS A 47 -4.98 -12.72 15.98
CA LYS A 47 -5.50 -14.05 16.34
C LYS A 47 -6.94 -14.29 15.84
N LEU A 48 -7.79 -13.28 15.87
CA LEU A 48 -9.16 -13.36 15.32
C LEU A 48 -9.15 -13.52 13.79
N LEU A 49 -8.23 -12.87 13.10
CA LEU A 49 -8.12 -12.94 11.64
C LEU A 49 -7.43 -14.21 11.13
N LYS A 50 -6.62 -14.89 11.97
CA LYS A 50 -5.78 -16.03 11.57
C LYS A 50 -6.53 -17.16 10.86
N LYS A 51 -7.77 -17.46 11.27
CA LYS A 51 -8.57 -18.52 10.61
C LYS A 51 -9.02 -18.09 9.22
N LYS A 52 -9.40 -16.82 9.06
CA LYS A 52 -9.79 -16.26 7.77
C LYS A 52 -8.58 -16.12 6.86
N GLU A 53 -7.48 -15.57 7.36
CA GLU A 53 -6.23 -15.45 6.63
C GLU A 53 -5.82 -16.78 5.99
N LYS A 54 -5.76 -17.88 6.76
CA LYS A 54 -5.42 -19.20 6.22
C LYS A 54 -6.32 -19.64 5.05
N SER A 55 -7.62 -19.40 5.15
CA SER A 55 -8.56 -19.76 4.08
C SER A 55 -8.36 -18.89 2.84
N ILE A 56 -8.05 -17.61 3.03
CA ILE A 56 -7.80 -16.65 1.94
C ILE A 56 -6.45 -16.95 1.30
N ALA A 57 -5.42 -17.19 2.10
CA ALA A 57 -4.08 -17.55 1.62
C ALA A 57 -4.09 -18.81 0.74
N LEU A 58 -4.88 -19.82 1.10
CA LEU A 58 -5.05 -21.01 0.25
C LEU A 58 -5.81 -20.73 -1.05
N ARG A 59 -6.76 -19.79 -1.03
CA ARG A 59 -7.51 -19.39 -2.23
C ARG A 59 -6.67 -18.59 -3.22
N TYR A 60 -5.76 -17.77 -2.71
CA TYR A 60 -4.91 -16.87 -3.48
C TYR A 60 -3.42 -17.17 -3.20
N GLU A 61 -3.03 -18.44 -3.28
CA GLU A 61 -1.70 -18.93 -2.86
C GLU A 61 -0.57 -18.17 -3.55
N GLU A 62 -0.63 -18.03 -4.87
CA GLU A 62 0.40 -17.32 -5.64
C GLU A 62 0.55 -15.86 -5.19
N LYS A 63 -0.57 -15.13 -5.05
CA LYS A 63 -0.56 -13.74 -4.57
C LYS A 63 -0.04 -13.63 -3.15
N THR A 64 -0.45 -14.54 -2.29
CA THR A 64 0.00 -14.58 -0.89
C THR A 64 1.50 -14.79 -0.80
N ASN A 65 2.06 -15.67 -1.62
CA ASN A 65 3.50 -15.90 -1.68
C ASN A 65 4.24 -14.63 -2.15
N ILE A 66 3.77 -13.96 -3.20
CA ILE A 66 4.35 -12.68 -3.66
C ILE A 66 4.31 -11.62 -2.54
N ILE A 67 3.19 -11.51 -1.83
CA ILE A 67 3.06 -10.57 -0.70
C ILE A 67 4.06 -10.89 0.40
N LEU A 68 4.15 -12.15 0.83
CA LEU A 68 5.04 -12.56 1.90
C LEU A 68 6.52 -12.41 1.54
N GLU A 69 6.92 -12.76 0.32
CA GLU A 69 8.29 -12.58 -0.16
C GLU A 69 8.71 -11.11 -0.18
N ASN A 70 7.81 -10.22 -0.64
CA ASN A 70 8.12 -8.80 -0.68
C ASN A 70 8.06 -8.13 0.70
N LEU A 71 7.18 -8.57 1.61
CA LEU A 71 7.22 -8.13 3.02
C LEU A 71 8.53 -8.55 3.70
N ALA A 72 8.98 -9.79 3.48
CA ALA A 72 10.24 -10.26 4.03
C ALA A 72 11.44 -9.48 3.46
N SER A 73 11.43 -9.20 2.15
CA SER A 73 12.48 -8.42 1.49
C SER A 73 12.50 -6.97 2.00
N LEU A 74 11.34 -6.35 2.16
CA LEU A 74 11.21 -5.02 2.73
C LEU A 74 11.76 -4.98 4.16
N TYR A 75 11.33 -5.88 5.02
CA TYR A 75 11.85 -5.99 6.40
C TYR A 75 13.38 -6.15 6.44
N MET A 76 13.96 -6.96 5.56
CA MET A 76 15.41 -7.13 5.49
C MET A 76 16.14 -5.87 5.02
N ALA A 77 15.58 -5.14 4.06
CA ALA A 77 16.13 -3.88 3.57
C ALA A 77 16.06 -2.78 4.66
N GLU A 78 14.95 -2.68 5.38
CA GLU A 78 14.79 -1.76 6.51
C GLU A 78 15.76 -2.08 7.64
N LYS A 79 15.89 -3.36 7.99
CA LYS A 79 16.86 -3.81 8.99
C LYS A 79 18.32 -3.57 8.59
N ALA A 80 18.62 -3.63 7.30
CA ALA A 80 19.93 -3.27 6.74
C ALA A 80 20.11 -1.75 6.61
N GLN A 81 19.12 -0.94 6.99
CA GLN A 81 19.13 0.53 6.88
C GLN A 81 19.34 0.99 5.43
N SER A 82 18.70 0.32 4.46
CA SER A 82 18.82 0.67 3.04
C SER A 82 18.42 2.12 2.80
N GLN A 83 19.20 2.82 1.98
CA GLN A 83 18.94 4.19 1.54
C GLN A 83 18.45 4.25 0.09
N ASP A 84 18.27 3.09 -0.54
CA ASP A 84 17.75 3.00 -1.89
C ASP A 84 16.22 3.10 -1.87
N LEU A 85 15.71 4.30 -2.17
CA LEU A 85 14.27 4.56 -2.20
C LEU A 85 13.54 3.73 -3.25
N ASP A 86 14.21 3.40 -4.37
CA ASP A 86 13.60 2.60 -5.43
C ASP A 86 13.43 1.15 -4.97
N GLU A 87 14.43 0.63 -4.27
CA GLU A 87 14.42 -0.70 -3.68
C GLU A 87 13.29 -0.84 -2.65
N VAL A 88 13.32 -0.05 -1.56
CA VAL A 88 12.38 -0.22 -0.44
C VAL A 88 10.94 0.07 -0.84
N SER A 89 10.70 1.15 -1.58
CA SER A 89 9.35 1.42 -2.11
C SER A 89 8.92 0.39 -3.16
N GLY A 90 9.89 -0.17 -3.90
CA GLY A 90 9.65 -1.18 -4.91
C GLY A 90 9.06 -2.46 -4.35
N TYR A 91 9.48 -2.92 -3.17
CA TYR A 91 8.89 -4.09 -2.51
C TYR A 91 7.42 -3.85 -2.18
N PHE A 92 7.07 -2.71 -1.60
CA PHE A 92 5.66 -2.38 -1.34
C PHE A 92 4.86 -2.16 -2.63
N GLY A 93 5.50 -1.60 -3.65
CA GLY A 93 4.96 -1.52 -5.00
C GLY A 93 4.56 -2.89 -5.56
N LYS A 94 5.41 -3.92 -5.43
CA LYS A 94 5.12 -5.29 -5.88
C LYS A 94 3.97 -5.94 -5.10
N ILE A 95 3.85 -5.66 -3.81
CA ILE A 95 2.70 -6.10 -3.02
C ILE A 95 1.41 -5.52 -3.59
N CYS A 96 1.37 -4.21 -3.82
CA CYS A 96 0.20 -3.54 -4.39
C CYS A 96 -0.06 -3.99 -5.84
N GLU A 97 0.98 -4.24 -6.65
CA GLU A 97 0.87 -4.82 -7.98
C GLU A 97 0.11 -6.15 -7.96
N ALA A 98 0.49 -7.08 -7.07
CA ALA A 98 -0.18 -8.37 -6.92
C ALA A 98 -1.64 -8.24 -6.45
N ILE A 99 -1.92 -7.26 -5.58
CA ILE A 99 -3.27 -6.99 -5.07
C ILE A 99 -4.18 -6.40 -6.16
N PHE A 100 -3.67 -5.48 -6.98
CA PHE A 100 -4.46 -4.84 -8.03
C PHE A 100 -4.79 -5.77 -9.20
N GLU A 101 -3.97 -6.78 -9.45
CA GLU A 101 -4.29 -7.82 -10.42
C GLU A 101 -5.31 -8.81 -9.84
N TYR A 102 -6.60 -8.57 -10.09
CA TYR A 102 -7.63 -9.52 -9.66
C TYR A 102 -7.58 -10.84 -10.45
N LYS A 103 -7.54 -10.76 -11.78
CA LYS A 103 -7.48 -11.87 -12.73
C LYS A 103 -6.39 -11.61 -13.75
N ASN A 104 -5.88 -12.67 -14.37
CA ASN A 104 -5.01 -12.56 -15.54
C ASN A 104 -5.88 -12.39 -16.80
N ASP A 105 -6.20 -11.15 -17.14
CA ASP A 105 -7.02 -10.73 -18.29
C ASP A 105 -6.37 -9.56 -19.04
N GLU A 106 -7.08 -8.98 -20.01
CA GLU A 106 -6.58 -7.86 -20.83
C GLU A 106 -6.25 -6.59 -20.02
N TRP A 107 -6.74 -6.47 -18.79
CA TRP A 107 -6.51 -5.31 -17.91
C TRP A 107 -5.37 -5.53 -16.91
N SER A 108 -4.88 -6.76 -16.78
CA SER A 108 -3.89 -7.17 -15.78
C SER A 108 -2.67 -6.25 -15.77
N GLU A 109 -2.05 -6.04 -16.92
CA GLU A 109 -0.84 -5.22 -17.03
C GLU A 109 -1.07 -3.75 -16.67
N ILE A 110 -2.28 -3.25 -16.91
CA ILE A 110 -2.65 -1.89 -16.57
C ILE A 110 -2.86 -1.78 -15.06
N LEU A 111 -3.64 -2.72 -14.49
CA LEU A 111 -3.93 -2.77 -13.06
C LEU A 111 -2.66 -2.98 -12.23
N LYS A 112 -1.78 -3.90 -12.64
CA LYS A 112 -0.44 -4.09 -12.05
C LYS A 112 0.33 -2.78 -11.99
N LYS A 113 0.38 -2.06 -13.10
CA LYS A 113 1.13 -0.80 -13.18
C LYS A 113 0.55 0.28 -12.26
N ILE A 114 -0.78 0.37 -12.17
CA ILE A 114 -1.45 1.28 -11.23
C ILE A 114 -1.07 0.89 -9.79
N GLY A 115 -1.24 -0.38 -9.44
CA GLY A 115 -0.91 -0.91 -8.11
C GLY A 115 0.54 -0.66 -7.72
N PHE A 116 1.48 -0.96 -8.63
CA PHE A 116 2.91 -0.77 -8.38
C PHE A 116 3.28 0.67 -8.04
N TYR A 117 2.88 1.64 -8.87
CA TYR A 117 3.24 3.03 -8.63
C TYR A 117 2.47 3.66 -7.47
N LEU A 118 1.22 3.27 -7.27
CA LEU A 118 0.44 3.70 -6.10
C LEU A 118 1.05 3.14 -4.80
N GLY A 119 1.49 1.87 -4.81
CA GLY A 119 2.16 1.26 -3.66
C GLY A 119 3.47 1.98 -3.31
N LYS A 120 4.32 2.25 -4.30
CA LYS A 120 5.55 3.03 -4.10
C LYS A 120 5.27 4.42 -3.52
N PHE A 121 4.26 5.09 -4.07
CA PHE A 121 3.84 6.41 -3.59
C PHE A 121 3.38 6.35 -2.12
N ILE A 122 2.50 5.39 -1.77
CA ILE A 122 1.99 5.24 -0.40
C ILE A 122 3.12 4.99 0.59
N TYR A 123 4.06 4.09 0.27
CA TYR A 123 5.19 3.79 1.15
C TYR A 123 6.06 5.02 1.43
N LEU A 124 6.43 5.76 0.38
CA LEU A 124 7.27 6.95 0.55
C LEU A 124 6.52 8.13 1.18
N LEU A 125 5.20 8.24 0.94
CA LEU A 125 4.38 9.26 1.59
C LEU A 125 4.27 9.01 3.09
N ASP A 126 4.04 7.77 3.50
CA ASP A 126 4.02 7.36 4.91
C ASP A 126 5.37 7.66 5.59
N ALA A 127 6.48 7.27 4.95
CA ALA A 127 7.82 7.60 5.42
C ALA A 127 8.07 9.13 5.51
N TYR A 128 7.52 9.91 4.60
CA TYR A 128 7.64 11.37 4.60
C TYR A 128 6.86 12.00 5.77
N GLU A 129 5.64 11.52 6.02
CA GLU A 129 4.81 11.99 7.13
C GLU A 129 5.43 11.65 8.50
N ASP A 130 5.91 10.42 8.65
CA ASP A 130 6.40 9.90 9.93
C ASP A 130 7.86 10.26 10.22
N MET A 131 8.59 10.87 9.27
CA MET A 131 10.03 11.11 9.34
C MET A 131 10.49 11.78 10.63
N ASN A 132 9.80 12.84 11.11
CA ASN A 132 10.17 13.56 12.31
C ASN A 132 9.90 12.74 13.60
N GLU A 133 8.95 11.83 13.56
CA GLU A 133 8.64 10.94 14.68
C GLU A 133 9.61 9.77 14.73
N ASP A 134 9.95 9.21 13.57
CA ASP A 134 10.92 8.12 13.42
C ASP A 134 12.33 8.56 13.84
N GLU A 135 12.75 9.76 13.44
CA GLU A 135 14.04 10.33 13.84
C GLU A 135 14.13 10.47 15.36
N LYS A 136 13.07 10.96 16.03
CA LYS A 136 13.03 11.08 17.50
C LYS A 136 13.06 9.75 18.23
N LYS A 137 12.51 8.70 17.60
CA LYS A 137 12.42 7.34 18.17
C LYS A 137 13.62 6.47 17.81
N ASP A 138 14.55 6.98 17.00
CA ASP A 138 15.67 6.21 16.41
C ASP A 138 15.17 5.00 15.60
N CYS A 139 14.01 5.17 14.93
CA CYS A 139 13.44 4.19 14.03
C CYS A 139 13.99 4.36 12.61
N TYR A 140 13.98 3.28 11.84
CA TYR A 140 14.35 3.35 10.44
C TYR A 140 13.35 4.21 9.65
N ASN A 141 13.89 5.12 8.84
CA ASN A 141 13.16 5.83 7.82
C ASN A 141 14.13 6.17 6.67
N PRO A 142 13.84 5.74 5.41
CA PRO A 142 14.76 5.88 4.29
C PRO A 142 15.00 7.33 3.87
N LEU A 143 14.18 8.28 4.35
CA LEU A 143 14.24 9.68 3.95
C LEU A 143 15.12 10.55 4.84
N ILE A 144 15.44 10.13 6.09
CA ILE A 144 16.19 10.94 7.05
C ILE A 144 17.54 11.40 6.46
N ARG A 145 18.36 10.45 5.98
CA ARG A 145 19.65 10.78 5.36
C ARG A 145 19.52 11.59 4.08
N LEU A 146 18.49 11.31 3.30
CA LEU A 146 18.23 12.07 2.07
C LEU A 146 17.90 13.53 2.40
N LYS A 147 17.12 13.79 3.45
CA LYS A 147 16.81 15.14 3.95
C LYS A 147 18.09 15.90 4.34
N GLU A 148 18.99 15.26 5.07
CA GLU A 148 20.29 15.85 5.43
C GLU A 148 21.13 16.22 4.20
N GLN A 149 21.12 15.36 3.16
CA GLN A 149 21.86 15.59 1.93
C GLN A 149 21.26 16.69 1.06
N LYS A 150 19.93 16.71 0.91
CA LYS A 150 19.20 17.65 0.03
C LYS A 150 18.94 19.01 0.68
N ARG A 151 18.85 19.04 2.03
CA ARG A 151 18.58 20.26 2.81
C ARG A 151 17.33 21.00 2.28
N GLU A 152 17.48 22.27 1.92
CA GLU A 152 16.39 23.12 1.44
C GLU A 152 15.68 22.60 0.16
N LYS A 153 16.33 21.71 -0.59
CA LYS A 153 15.76 21.11 -1.81
C LYS A 153 15.05 19.78 -1.56
N PHE A 154 14.94 19.35 -0.32
CA PHE A 154 14.37 18.05 0.00
C PHE A 154 12.89 17.94 -0.38
N ASP A 155 12.09 18.94 -0.01
CA ASP A 155 10.65 18.92 -0.26
C ASP A 155 10.34 19.00 -1.75
N ASP A 156 11.04 19.87 -2.51
CA ASP A 156 10.93 19.91 -3.97
C ASP A 156 11.31 18.57 -4.62
N TYR A 157 12.38 17.95 -4.13
CA TYR A 157 12.82 16.65 -4.64
C TYR A 157 11.81 15.54 -4.36
N MET A 158 11.24 15.49 -3.15
CA MET A 158 10.19 14.52 -2.82
C MET A 158 8.91 14.77 -3.61
N HIS A 159 8.53 16.03 -3.80
CA HIS A 159 7.41 16.40 -4.65
C HIS A 159 7.57 15.84 -6.07
N ASP A 160 8.73 16.02 -6.68
CA ASP A 160 9.02 15.52 -8.03
C ASP A 160 8.91 13.98 -8.11
N ILE A 161 9.40 13.26 -7.09
CA ILE A 161 9.25 11.81 -6.97
C ILE A 161 7.78 11.41 -6.90
N PHE A 162 7.00 12.05 -6.04
CA PHE A 162 5.58 11.78 -5.89
C PHE A 162 4.80 12.07 -7.18
N VAL A 163 5.05 13.20 -7.81
CA VAL A 163 4.45 13.56 -9.11
C VAL A 163 4.81 12.54 -10.19
N MET A 164 6.06 12.09 -10.26
CA MET A 164 6.48 11.07 -11.20
C MET A 164 5.71 9.75 -11.00
N MET A 165 5.60 9.28 -9.75
CA MET A 165 4.89 8.02 -9.45
C MET A 165 3.41 8.12 -9.81
N MET A 166 2.74 9.18 -9.35
CA MET A 166 1.33 9.38 -9.62
C MET A 166 1.03 9.66 -11.10
N SER A 167 1.94 10.31 -11.82
CA SER A 167 1.82 10.46 -13.29
C SER A 167 1.90 9.11 -14.01
N LYS A 168 2.70 8.16 -13.52
CA LYS A 168 2.76 6.82 -14.11
C LYS A 168 1.52 5.99 -13.78
N ALA A 169 1.00 6.09 -12.56
CA ALA A 169 -0.26 5.47 -12.17
C ALA A 169 -1.44 6.05 -12.96
N GLY A 170 -1.55 7.38 -13.03
CA GLY A 170 -2.60 8.08 -13.77
C GLY A 170 -2.61 7.75 -15.26
N ARG A 171 -1.44 7.76 -15.93
CA ARG A 171 -1.37 7.33 -17.35
C ARG A 171 -1.79 5.88 -17.58
N ALA A 172 -1.60 5.00 -16.62
CA ALA A 172 -2.10 3.64 -16.71
C ALA A 172 -3.62 3.63 -16.50
N TYR A 173 -4.11 4.36 -15.50
CA TYR A 173 -5.52 4.52 -15.20
C TYR A 173 -6.32 5.07 -16.39
N ASP A 174 -5.82 6.10 -17.09
CA ASP A 174 -6.47 6.71 -18.27
C ASP A 174 -6.69 5.72 -19.44
N ARG A 175 -6.03 4.57 -19.40
CA ARG A 175 -6.19 3.51 -20.43
C ARG A 175 -7.30 2.53 -20.10
N LEU A 176 -7.88 2.59 -18.89
CA LEU A 176 -9.00 1.75 -18.52
C LEU A 176 -10.32 2.31 -19.09
N PRO A 177 -11.18 1.50 -19.69
CA PRO A 177 -12.46 1.94 -20.23
C PRO A 177 -13.51 2.08 -19.11
N ILE A 178 -13.26 2.96 -18.15
CA ILE A 178 -14.15 3.16 -17.01
C ILE A 178 -15.35 4.00 -17.45
N VAL A 179 -16.55 3.44 -17.34
CA VAL A 179 -17.79 4.08 -17.74
C VAL A 179 -18.56 4.62 -16.54
N GLU A 180 -18.57 3.85 -15.44
CA GLU A 180 -19.33 4.22 -14.24
C GLU A 180 -18.39 4.67 -13.11
N ASN A 181 -18.86 5.63 -12.31
CA ASN A 181 -18.13 6.17 -11.14
C ASN A 181 -16.73 6.74 -11.45
N SER A 182 -16.44 7.09 -12.71
CA SER A 182 -15.14 7.68 -13.11
C SER A 182 -14.80 8.89 -12.24
N GLY A 183 -15.74 9.80 -11.98
CA GLY A 183 -15.48 10.97 -11.15
C GLY A 183 -15.04 10.68 -9.70
N ILE A 184 -15.42 9.52 -9.13
CA ILE A 184 -14.94 9.09 -7.81
C ILE A 184 -13.49 8.60 -7.94
N LEU A 185 -13.20 7.79 -8.94
CA LEU A 185 -11.87 7.24 -9.19
C LEU A 185 -10.89 8.34 -9.61
N ASP A 186 -11.32 9.27 -10.46
CA ASP A 186 -10.54 10.45 -10.84
C ASP A 186 -10.18 11.29 -9.61
N ASN A 187 -11.15 11.50 -8.71
CA ASN A 187 -10.88 12.23 -7.48
C ASN A 187 -9.87 11.49 -6.58
N ILE A 188 -9.91 10.16 -6.52
CA ILE A 188 -8.92 9.39 -5.75
C ILE A 188 -7.53 9.53 -6.38
N ILE A 189 -7.40 9.29 -7.68
CA ILE A 189 -6.09 9.22 -8.38
C ILE A 189 -5.45 10.60 -8.53
N TYR A 190 -6.24 11.65 -8.84
CA TYR A 190 -5.70 12.96 -9.18
C TYR A 190 -5.79 14.00 -8.05
N SER A 191 -6.58 13.75 -7.00
CA SER A 191 -6.78 14.71 -5.90
C SER A 191 -6.65 14.10 -4.52
N GLY A 192 -7.31 12.97 -4.27
CA GLY A 192 -7.42 12.37 -2.94
C GLY A 192 -6.07 11.94 -2.36
N VAL A 193 -5.20 11.37 -3.19
CA VAL A 193 -3.86 10.93 -2.78
C VAL A 193 -2.97 12.08 -2.29
N TRP A 194 -3.27 13.33 -2.71
CA TRP A 194 -2.47 14.51 -2.35
C TRP A 194 -2.92 15.19 -1.06
N GLN A 195 -4.08 14.80 -0.49
CA GLN A 195 -4.61 15.46 0.72
C GLN A 195 -3.71 15.35 1.93
N LYS A 196 -2.90 14.30 2.01
CA LYS A 196 -1.94 14.12 3.09
C LYS A 196 -0.62 14.87 2.86
N TYR A 197 -0.30 15.17 1.60
CA TYR A 197 0.94 15.89 1.26
C TYR A 197 0.82 17.41 1.39
N ASN A 198 -0.40 17.99 1.25
CA ASN A 198 -0.69 19.41 1.40
C ASN A 198 -1.06 19.75 2.84
#